data_d44811bc4292f6897128c0d56e5a7357
#
_entry.id   d44811bc4292f6897128c0d56e5a7357
#
_cell.length_a   1.000
_cell.length_b   1.000
_cell.length_c   1.000
_cell.angle_alpha   90.00
_cell.angle_beta   90.00
_cell.angle_gamma   90.00
#
_symmetry.space_group_name_H-M   'P 1'
#
loop_
_entity.id
_entity.type
_entity.pdbx_description
1 polymer ?
#
loop_
_entity_poly.entity_id
_entity_poly.type
_entity_poly.pdbx_seq_one_letter_code
_entity_poly.pdbx_strand_id
1 'polypeptide(L)'
;VMVFGAGLKPVEFVYRSKDHGLTWAKEKIEIQPDKNGWYATTYCCDPGITIQHGKHKGRLLMPSQVFVGPVNSDGSRVYLNKGQNRKYFGKRYSSALYSDDGGKTWLHSEPFPILGTSEPSLCELNNGTIYYNARTHFRKGNKQVGHSLDSGETWVKAKEDDELFDGPPDEYGCKGSVVKMPNKDKDIILFSAPGRRDKRDDITIHLSMDGGESWPKKRILKVGPGNYTWMAVGRKGTPSQGMIYLVSNKDWMARFNLDWVLGKN
;
A
#
# COMPACT_ATOMS: atom_id res chain seq x y z
N VAL A 1 12.39 12.25 4.57
CA VAL A 1 11.03 11.74 4.83
C VAL A 1 10.02 12.73 4.31
N MET A 2 8.95 12.25 3.71
CA MET A 2 7.87 13.09 3.20
C MET A 2 6.52 12.50 3.65
N VAL A 3 5.62 13.36 4.12
CA VAL A 3 4.28 12.96 4.60
C VAL A 3 3.24 13.75 3.81
N PHE A 4 2.30 13.03 3.22
CA PHE A 4 1.14 13.61 2.54
C PHE A 4 0.02 13.89 3.53
N GLY A 5 -0.68 14.99 3.34
CA GLY A 5 -1.98 15.18 3.96
C GLY A 5 -3.00 14.18 3.40
N ALA A 6 -3.89 13.71 4.24
CA ALA A 6 -5.03 12.91 3.81
C ALA A 6 -6.31 13.76 3.83
N GLY A 7 -7.15 13.64 2.81
CA GLY A 7 -8.39 14.43 2.77
C GLY A 7 -9.28 14.08 1.58
N LEU A 8 -10.46 14.70 1.58
CA LEU A 8 -11.43 14.59 0.48
C LEU A 8 -11.17 15.62 -0.65
N LYS A 9 -10.24 16.53 -0.43
CA LYS A 9 -9.75 17.48 -1.44
C LYS A 9 -8.43 17.01 -2.02
N PRO A 10 -8.05 17.45 -3.23
CA PRO A 10 -6.70 17.25 -3.74
C PRO A 10 -5.66 17.72 -2.73
N VAL A 11 -4.60 16.95 -2.56
CA VAL A 11 -3.49 17.32 -1.67
C VAL A 11 -2.64 18.38 -2.35
N GLU A 12 -2.48 19.52 -1.71
CA GLU A 12 -1.69 20.63 -2.25
C GLU A 12 -0.35 20.81 -1.56
N PHE A 13 -0.13 20.08 -0.47
CA PHE A 13 1.05 20.23 0.36
C PHE A 13 1.56 18.89 0.86
N VAL A 14 2.86 18.82 1.03
CA VAL A 14 3.55 17.78 1.78
C VAL A 14 4.33 18.41 2.93
N TYR A 15 4.61 17.60 3.94
CA TYR A 15 5.59 17.95 4.97
C TYR A 15 6.85 17.15 4.70
N ARG A 16 7.98 17.84 4.55
CA ARG A 16 9.27 17.21 4.28
C ARG A 16 10.23 17.44 5.44
N SER A 17 10.85 16.34 5.88
CA SER A 17 11.95 16.38 6.84
C SER A 17 13.27 15.96 6.16
N LYS A 18 14.35 16.68 6.45
CA LYS A 18 15.71 16.38 6.01
C LYS A 18 16.62 15.88 7.15
N ASP A 19 16.11 15.85 8.37
CA ASP A 19 16.80 15.55 9.62
C ASP A 19 16.13 14.38 10.40
N HIS A 20 15.68 13.35 9.67
CA HIS A 20 15.08 12.14 10.23
C HIS A 20 13.77 12.36 11.02
N GLY A 21 13.04 13.43 10.71
CA GLY A 21 11.75 13.71 11.33
C GLY A 21 11.81 14.65 12.54
N LEU A 22 12.96 15.24 12.83
CA LEU A 22 13.11 16.20 13.92
C LEU A 22 12.45 17.53 13.59
N THR A 23 12.63 18.02 12.35
CA THR A 23 11.95 19.22 11.84
C THR A 23 11.24 18.96 10.54
N TRP A 24 10.23 19.75 10.23
CA TRP A 24 9.36 19.56 9.07
C TRP A 24 9.08 20.88 8.37
N ALA A 25 9.33 20.93 7.06
CA ALA A 25 8.95 22.04 6.20
C ALA A 25 7.67 21.69 5.43
N LYS A 26 6.73 22.61 5.38
CA LYS A 26 5.55 22.51 4.53
C LYS A 26 5.92 22.95 3.12
N GLU A 27 5.75 22.11 2.13
CA GLU A 27 6.06 22.38 0.72
C GLU A 27 4.82 22.23 -0.13
N LYS A 28 4.59 23.19 -1.02
CA LYS A 28 3.51 23.11 -2.02
C LYS A 28 3.88 22.08 -3.07
N ILE A 29 2.89 21.27 -3.46
CA ILE A 29 3.02 20.27 -4.53
C ILE A 29 1.86 20.42 -5.52
N GLU A 30 2.02 19.81 -6.68
CA GLU A 30 0.99 19.71 -7.69
C GLU A 30 0.71 18.23 -7.95
N ILE A 31 -0.56 17.81 -7.86
CA ILE A 31 -1.02 16.48 -8.26
C ILE A 31 -1.90 16.68 -9.50
N GLN A 32 -1.47 16.13 -10.62
CA GLN A 32 -2.28 16.11 -11.83
C GLN A 32 -3.47 15.14 -11.65
N PRO A 33 -4.64 15.40 -12.25
CA PRO A 33 -5.70 14.41 -12.28
C PRO A 33 -5.31 13.21 -13.16
N ASP A 34 -5.97 12.08 -12.95
CA ASP A 34 -5.82 10.94 -13.84
C ASP A 34 -6.52 11.17 -15.19
N LYS A 35 -6.41 10.23 -16.11
CA LYS A 35 -7.03 10.30 -17.45
C LYS A 35 -8.57 10.45 -17.44
N ASN A 36 -9.22 10.18 -16.33
CA ASN A 36 -10.64 10.31 -16.13
C ASN A 36 -11.02 11.62 -15.42
N GLY A 37 -10.05 12.49 -15.13
CA GLY A 37 -10.23 13.75 -14.41
C GLY A 37 -10.36 13.61 -12.89
N TRP A 38 -10.01 12.45 -12.31
CA TRP A 38 -10.09 12.19 -10.88
C TRP A 38 -8.74 12.41 -10.19
N TYR A 39 -8.81 12.94 -8.97
CA TYR A 39 -7.64 13.06 -8.10
C TYR A 39 -7.53 11.87 -7.16
N ALA A 40 -6.34 11.32 -7.01
CA ALA A 40 -6.06 10.27 -6.05
C ALA A 40 -5.98 10.79 -4.62
N THR A 41 -6.14 9.88 -3.70
CA THR A 41 -5.81 10.05 -2.29
C THR A 41 -4.89 8.94 -1.83
N THR A 42 -4.01 9.25 -0.90
CA THR A 42 -3.14 8.29 -0.21
C THR A 42 -3.72 7.84 1.14
N TYR A 43 -4.98 8.21 1.40
CA TYR A 43 -5.67 7.87 2.65
C TYR A 43 -5.67 6.36 2.90
N CYS A 44 -5.17 5.95 4.05
CA CYS A 44 -4.99 4.55 4.46
C CYS A 44 -4.15 3.68 3.52
N CYS A 45 -3.43 4.23 2.54
CA CYS A 45 -2.46 3.48 1.74
C CYS A 45 -1.18 3.20 2.52
N ASP A 46 -0.33 2.33 2.00
CA ASP A 46 1.01 2.10 2.55
C ASP A 46 1.97 3.25 2.22
N PRO A 47 3.11 3.33 2.91
CA PRO A 47 4.18 4.25 2.53
C PRO A 47 4.64 4.05 1.10
N GLY A 48 5.05 5.15 0.46
CA GLY A 48 5.69 5.13 -0.84
C GLY A 48 7.14 4.65 -0.77
N ILE A 49 7.69 4.37 -1.93
CA ILE A 49 9.08 3.94 -2.13
C ILE A 49 9.82 4.90 -3.05
N THR A 50 11.15 4.83 -3.02
CA THR A 50 12.00 5.41 -4.05
C THR A 50 12.54 4.30 -4.93
N ILE A 51 12.29 4.36 -6.23
CA ILE A 51 12.73 3.37 -7.21
C ILE A 51 14.26 3.28 -7.22
N GLN A 52 14.77 2.06 -7.13
CA GLN A 52 16.21 1.78 -7.07
C GLN A 52 16.80 1.26 -8.39
N HIS A 53 15.94 0.75 -9.29
CA HIS A 53 16.35 0.07 -10.50
C HIS A 53 15.82 0.75 -11.77
N GLY A 54 16.45 0.44 -12.91
CA GLY A 54 15.99 0.86 -14.24
C GLY A 54 16.18 2.34 -14.55
N LYS A 55 15.55 2.76 -15.65
CA LYS A 55 15.67 4.13 -16.19
C LYS A 55 15.07 5.21 -15.28
N HIS A 56 14.13 4.84 -14.44
CA HIS A 56 13.46 5.75 -13.50
C HIS A 56 14.01 5.65 -12.06
N LYS A 57 15.26 5.21 -11.91
CA LYS A 57 15.94 5.23 -10.61
C LYS A 57 15.91 6.63 -9.99
N GLY A 58 15.41 6.72 -8.74
CA GLY A 58 15.19 7.99 -8.03
C GLY A 58 13.74 8.48 -8.06
N ARG A 59 12.88 7.93 -8.93
CA ARG A 59 11.45 8.19 -8.95
C ARG A 59 10.85 7.91 -7.57
N LEU A 60 10.01 8.80 -7.09
CA LEU A 60 9.15 8.54 -5.94
C LEU A 60 7.87 7.88 -6.44
N LEU A 61 7.50 6.77 -5.82
CA LEU A 61 6.27 6.03 -6.14
C LEU A 61 5.44 5.84 -4.88
N MET A 62 4.18 6.28 -4.91
CA MET A 62 3.26 6.27 -3.77
C MET A 62 2.02 5.46 -4.12
N PRO A 63 1.67 4.41 -3.36
CA PRO A 63 0.40 3.73 -3.54
C PRO A 63 -0.75 4.69 -3.26
N SER A 64 -1.77 4.67 -4.10
CA SER A 64 -2.89 5.60 -4.04
C SER A 64 -4.20 4.93 -4.46
N GLN A 65 -5.30 5.64 -4.27
CA GLN A 65 -6.62 5.18 -4.65
C GLN A 65 -7.49 6.34 -5.13
N VAL A 66 -8.44 6.03 -5.97
CA VAL A 66 -9.41 6.98 -6.48
C VAL A 66 -10.82 6.61 -6.00
N PHE A 67 -11.44 7.53 -5.29
CA PHE A 67 -12.83 7.40 -4.88
C PHE A 67 -13.72 8.05 -5.92
N VAL A 68 -14.36 7.26 -6.74
CA VAL A 68 -15.37 7.74 -7.67
C VAL A 68 -16.67 8.03 -6.93
N GLY A 69 -17.27 9.19 -7.19
CA GLY A 69 -18.52 9.61 -6.54
C GLY A 69 -18.87 11.06 -6.88
N PRO A 70 -19.95 11.60 -6.35
CA PRO A 70 -20.29 12.99 -6.60
C PRO A 70 -19.24 13.94 -6.03
N VAL A 71 -19.00 15.03 -6.73
CA VAL A 71 -18.10 16.10 -6.33
C VAL A 71 -18.88 17.42 -6.21
N ASN A 72 -18.42 18.30 -5.34
CA ASN A 72 -18.88 19.67 -5.23
C ASN A 72 -18.35 20.53 -6.38
N SER A 73 -18.86 21.74 -6.52
CA SER A 73 -18.40 22.69 -7.55
C SER A 73 -16.92 23.06 -7.45
N ASP A 74 -16.31 22.92 -6.26
CA ASP A 74 -14.90 23.17 -6.00
C ASP A 74 -14.00 21.91 -6.23
N GLY A 75 -14.56 20.84 -6.82
CA GLY A 75 -13.85 19.57 -7.05
C GLY A 75 -13.67 18.72 -5.80
N SER A 76 -14.08 19.17 -4.62
CA SER A 76 -14.06 18.36 -3.41
C SER A 76 -15.12 17.27 -3.48
N ARG A 77 -14.88 16.14 -2.80
CA ARG A 77 -15.85 15.06 -2.75
C ARG A 77 -17.01 15.40 -1.84
N VAL A 78 -18.20 15.02 -2.26
CA VAL A 78 -19.37 15.06 -1.38
C VAL A 78 -19.20 14.00 -0.30
N TYR A 79 -19.36 14.39 0.96
CA TYR A 79 -19.40 13.43 2.04
C TYR A 79 -20.63 12.54 1.89
N LEU A 80 -20.42 11.25 1.84
CA LEU A 80 -21.47 10.23 1.77
C LEU A 80 -21.40 9.35 3.01
N ASN A 81 -22.52 9.07 3.62
CA ASN A 81 -22.59 8.06 4.68
C ASN A 81 -22.29 6.66 4.12
N LYS A 82 -22.07 5.68 5.02
CA LYS A 82 -21.69 4.32 4.63
C LYS A 82 -22.66 3.69 3.62
N GLY A 83 -23.96 3.88 3.78
CA GLY A 83 -24.99 3.35 2.89
C GLY A 83 -24.96 3.98 1.49
N GLN A 84 -24.89 5.31 1.43
CA GLN A 84 -24.81 6.06 0.19
C GLN A 84 -23.52 5.76 -0.59
N ASN A 85 -22.43 5.54 0.13
CA ASN A 85 -21.10 5.30 -0.45
C ASN A 85 -21.00 3.92 -1.12
N ARG A 86 -21.78 2.92 -0.66
CA ARG A 86 -21.78 1.55 -1.19
C ARG A 86 -21.99 1.46 -2.70
N LYS A 87 -22.88 2.28 -3.27
CA LYS A 87 -23.15 2.28 -4.72
C LYS A 87 -21.96 2.68 -5.58
N TYR A 88 -20.94 3.32 -4.99
CA TYR A 88 -19.73 3.74 -5.69
C TYR A 88 -18.55 2.79 -5.45
N PHE A 89 -18.65 1.83 -4.54
CA PHE A 89 -17.54 0.94 -4.21
C PHE A 89 -17.02 0.16 -5.41
N GLY A 90 -17.91 -0.34 -6.26
CA GLY A 90 -17.52 -1.03 -7.48
C GLY A 90 -16.88 -0.17 -8.56
N LYS A 91 -16.97 1.16 -8.44
CA LYS A 91 -16.38 2.12 -9.37
C LYS A 91 -15.02 2.65 -8.93
N ARG A 92 -14.65 2.41 -7.66
CA ARG A 92 -13.34 2.79 -7.11
C ARG A 92 -12.25 1.97 -7.74
N TYR A 93 -11.05 2.50 -7.74
CA TYR A 93 -9.87 1.78 -8.16
C TYR A 93 -8.65 2.25 -7.38
N SER A 94 -7.73 1.35 -7.20
CA SER A 94 -6.40 1.68 -6.73
C SER A 94 -5.51 2.10 -7.90
N SER A 95 -4.46 2.85 -7.60
CA SER A 95 -3.50 3.42 -8.55
C SER A 95 -2.18 3.70 -7.82
N ALA A 96 -1.25 4.34 -8.50
CA ALA A 96 -0.10 4.94 -7.87
C ALA A 96 0.05 6.40 -8.31
N LEU A 97 0.65 7.20 -7.45
CA LEU A 97 1.20 8.51 -7.79
C LEU A 97 2.70 8.38 -7.94
N TYR A 98 3.28 8.97 -8.98
CA TYR A 98 4.73 8.99 -9.16
C TYR A 98 5.25 10.40 -9.45
N SER A 99 6.50 10.64 -9.06
CA SER A 99 7.18 11.91 -9.24
C SER A 99 8.64 11.70 -9.65
N ASP A 100 9.06 12.37 -10.70
CA ASP A 100 10.45 12.35 -11.22
C ASP A 100 11.23 13.62 -10.86
N ASP A 101 10.60 14.59 -10.19
CA ASP A 101 11.16 15.90 -9.84
C ASP A 101 11.35 16.10 -8.32
N GLY A 102 11.47 14.98 -7.58
CA GLY A 102 11.68 15.02 -6.14
C GLY A 102 10.41 15.31 -5.33
N GLY A 103 9.24 15.08 -5.92
CA GLY A 103 7.95 15.20 -5.24
C GLY A 103 7.33 16.59 -5.32
N LYS A 104 7.69 17.39 -6.31
CA LYS A 104 7.04 18.68 -6.58
C LYS A 104 5.78 18.48 -7.42
N THR A 105 5.90 17.71 -8.52
CA THR A 105 4.80 17.33 -9.39
C THR A 105 4.56 15.83 -9.31
N TRP A 106 3.29 15.44 -9.22
CA TRP A 106 2.86 14.05 -9.12
C TRP A 106 1.90 13.71 -10.25
N LEU A 107 2.22 12.65 -10.96
CA LEU A 107 1.42 12.08 -12.03
C LEU A 107 0.74 10.80 -11.56
N HIS A 108 -0.37 10.45 -12.19
CA HIS A 108 -1.06 9.19 -11.93
C HIS A 108 -0.54 8.06 -12.81
N SER A 109 -0.47 6.86 -12.25
CA SER A 109 -0.46 5.65 -13.03
C SER A 109 -1.79 5.45 -13.76
N GLU A 110 -1.82 4.54 -14.72
CA GLU A 110 -3.07 3.95 -15.15
C GLU A 110 -3.83 3.37 -13.94
N PRO A 111 -5.18 3.38 -13.97
CA PRO A 111 -5.96 2.65 -12.97
C PRO A 111 -5.56 1.18 -12.88
N PHE A 112 -5.51 0.64 -11.66
CA PHE A 112 -5.35 -0.80 -11.52
C PHE A 112 -6.51 -1.52 -12.22
N PRO A 113 -6.25 -2.56 -13.05
CA PRO A 113 -7.24 -3.13 -13.96
C PRO A 113 -8.49 -3.73 -13.31
N ILE A 114 -8.45 -3.97 -12.00
CA ILE A 114 -9.56 -4.55 -11.25
C ILE A 114 -10.26 -3.46 -10.45
N LEU A 115 -11.50 -3.16 -10.84
CA LEU A 115 -12.33 -2.18 -10.15
C LEU A 115 -12.80 -2.68 -8.78
N GLY A 116 -13.20 -1.74 -7.91
CA GLY A 116 -13.58 -2.02 -6.54
C GLY A 116 -12.39 -2.19 -5.60
N THR A 117 -11.17 -1.93 -6.09
CA THR A 117 -9.94 -1.98 -5.29
C THR A 117 -9.66 -0.65 -4.58
N SER A 118 -8.89 -0.72 -3.50
CA SER A 118 -8.49 0.44 -2.69
C SER A 118 -7.34 0.12 -1.76
N GLU A 119 -6.88 1.11 -1.01
CA GLU A 119 -5.88 1.00 0.06
C GLU A 119 -4.71 0.06 -0.30
N PRO A 120 -4.00 0.35 -1.41
CA PRO A 120 -2.95 -0.51 -1.90
C PRO A 120 -1.65 -0.40 -1.09
N SER A 121 -0.82 -1.40 -1.32
CA SER A 121 0.55 -1.51 -0.86
C SER A 121 1.43 -1.97 -2.02
N LEU A 122 2.71 -1.60 -2.03
CA LEU A 122 3.63 -1.97 -3.10
C LEU A 122 5.08 -2.08 -2.60
N CYS A 123 5.88 -2.84 -3.34
CA CYS A 123 7.34 -2.86 -3.16
C CYS A 123 8.04 -3.11 -4.50
N GLU A 124 9.31 -2.72 -4.59
CA GLU A 124 10.16 -2.96 -5.77
C GLU A 124 10.97 -4.24 -5.59
N LEU A 125 10.89 -5.14 -6.57
CA LEU A 125 11.66 -6.39 -6.63
C LEU A 125 13.10 -6.14 -7.10
N ASN A 126 13.98 -7.12 -6.99
CA ASN A 126 15.39 -6.99 -7.34
C ASN A 126 15.63 -6.68 -8.83
N ASN A 127 14.71 -7.06 -9.69
CA ASN A 127 14.76 -6.78 -11.14
C ASN A 127 14.10 -5.46 -11.54
N GLY A 128 13.62 -4.66 -10.57
CA GLY A 128 12.92 -3.39 -10.81
C GLY A 128 11.40 -3.52 -11.05
N THR A 129 10.87 -4.73 -11.10
CA THR A 129 9.41 -4.93 -11.16
C THR A 129 8.77 -4.42 -9.86
N ILE A 130 7.65 -3.74 -9.97
CA ILE A 130 6.84 -3.37 -8.81
C ILE A 130 5.81 -4.46 -8.55
N TYR A 131 5.85 -5.08 -7.38
CA TYR A 131 4.76 -5.90 -6.86
C TYR A 131 3.72 -4.98 -6.22
N TYR A 132 2.45 -5.21 -6.53
CA TYR A 132 1.33 -4.40 -6.09
C TYR A 132 0.24 -5.27 -5.47
N ASN A 133 -0.30 -4.86 -4.34
CA ASN A 133 -1.32 -5.57 -3.59
C ASN A 133 -2.41 -4.60 -3.16
N ALA A 134 -3.65 -4.88 -3.48
CA ALA A 134 -4.79 -4.04 -3.17
C ALA A 134 -5.88 -4.80 -2.42
N ARG A 135 -6.52 -4.12 -1.49
CA ARG A 135 -7.75 -4.53 -0.84
C ARG A 135 -8.93 -4.40 -1.80
N THR A 136 -9.99 -5.18 -1.60
CA THR A 136 -11.26 -4.99 -2.28
C THR A 136 -12.30 -4.32 -1.39
N HIS A 137 -13.14 -3.47 -1.99
CA HIS A 137 -14.33 -2.89 -1.36
C HIS A 137 -15.64 -3.45 -1.94
N PHE A 138 -15.55 -4.23 -2.99
CA PHE A 138 -16.71 -4.67 -3.75
C PHE A 138 -16.85 -6.19 -3.81
N ARG A 139 -15.74 -6.89 -3.81
CA ARG A 139 -15.71 -8.34 -3.95
C ARG A 139 -15.41 -9.00 -2.61
N LYS A 140 -15.98 -10.18 -2.43
CA LYS A 140 -15.59 -11.12 -1.39
C LYS A 140 -14.44 -11.95 -1.91
N GLY A 141 -13.49 -12.32 -1.09
CA GLY A 141 -12.41 -13.19 -1.51
C GLY A 141 -11.05 -12.77 -1.02
N ASN A 142 -10.12 -12.76 -1.92
CA ASN A 142 -8.70 -12.55 -1.61
C ASN A 142 -8.21 -11.18 -2.13
N LYS A 143 -6.98 -10.86 -1.82
CA LYS A 143 -6.29 -9.67 -2.30
C LYS A 143 -6.22 -9.64 -3.83
N GLN A 144 -6.25 -8.45 -4.38
CA GLN A 144 -6.00 -8.26 -5.80
C GLN A 144 -4.54 -7.85 -5.97
N VAL A 145 -3.79 -8.61 -6.76
CA VAL A 145 -2.37 -8.39 -6.96
C VAL A 145 -2.06 -8.15 -8.43
N GLY A 146 -0.94 -7.49 -8.69
CA GLY A 146 -0.45 -7.23 -10.03
C GLY A 146 0.97 -6.71 -10.00
N HIS A 147 1.51 -6.42 -11.18
CA HIS A 147 2.88 -5.97 -11.34
C HIS A 147 2.94 -4.73 -12.25
N SER A 148 3.99 -3.94 -12.08
CA SER A 148 4.38 -2.92 -13.04
C SER A 148 5.81 -3.17 -13.51
N LEU A 149 6.04 -3.07 -14.82
CA LEU A 149 7.35 -3.25 -15.46
C LEU A 149 7.97 -1.92 -15.88
N ASP A 150 7.27 -0.82 -15.64
CA ASP A 150 7.61 0.55 -16.04
C ASP A 150 7.68 1.52 -14.86
N SER A 151 8.07 1.00 -13.69
CA SER A 151 8.24 1.81 -12.48
C SER A 151 6.96 2.50 -12.01
N GLY A 152 5.82 1.80 -12.13
CA GLY A 152 4.53 2.20 -11.56
C GLY A 152 3.64 3.02 -12.49
N GLU A 153 3.90 3.06 -13.80
CA GLU A 153 3.05 3.78 -14.77
C GLU A 153 1.84 2.94 -15.20
N THR A 154 2.08 1.65 -15.51
CA THR A 154 1.03 0.71 -15.93
C THR A 154 1.07 -0.60 -15.15
N TRP A 155 0.01 -1.38 -15.25
CA TRP A 155 -0.18 -2.61 -14.47
C TRP A 155 -0.42 -3.81 -15.39
N VAL A 156 0.29 -4.90 -15.11
CA VAL A 156 0.19 -6.17 -15.80
C VAL A 156 -0.07 -7.31 -14.83
N LYS A 157 -0.52 -8.47 -15.34
CA LYS A 157 -0.78 -9.68 -14.55
C LYS A 157 -1.72 -9.44 -13.36
N ALA A 158 -2.67 -8.52 -13.50
CA ALA A 158 -3.65 -8.26 -12.44
C ALA A 158 -4.55 -9.48 -12.24
N LYS A 159 -4.58 -10.01 -11.01
CA LYS A 159 -5.36 -11.19 -10.64
C LYS A 159 -5.79 -11.16 -9.18
N GLU A 160 -6.72 -12.00 -8.81
CA GLU A 160 -6.96 -12.37 -7.41
C GLU A 160 -5.84 -13.32 -6.94
N ASP A 161 -5.32 -13.09 -5.72
CA ASP A 161 -4.31 -13.96 -5.10
C ASP A 161 -5.00 -15.10 -4.36
N ASP A 162 -4.61 -16.34 -4.64
CA ASP A 162 -5.29 -17.53 -4.08
C ASP A 162 -4.97 -17.77 -2.60
N GLU A 163 -3.89 -17.19 -2.08
CA GLU A 163 -3.38 -17.43 -0.73
C GLU A 163 -3.60 -16.25 0.24
N LEU A 164 -3.72 -15.02 -0.27
CA LEU A 164 -3.83 -13.81 0.54
C LEU A 164 -5.30 -13.40 0.72
N PHE A 165 -5.85 -13.79 1.83
CA PHE A 165 -7.24 -13.50 2.18
C PHE A 165 -7.48 -12.00 2.48
N ASP A 166 -8.61 -11.44 2.04
CA ASP A 166 -8.92 -10.00 2.15
C ASP A 166 -9.95 -9.64 3.24
N GLY A 167 -10.25 -10.54 4.14
CA GLY A 167 -11.15 -10.29 5.27
C GLY A 167 -12.49 -11.03 5.17
N PRO A 168 -13.37 -10.85 6.18
CA PRO A 168 -14.61 -11.59 6.28
C PRO A 168 -15.54 -11.42 5.07
N PRO A 169 -16.29 -12.46 4.69
CA PRO A 169 -17.18 -12.43 3.51
C PRO A 169 -18.27 -11.37 3.58
N ASP A 170 -18.66 -10.96 4.79
CA ASP A 170 -19.72 -9.98 5.01
C ASP A 170 -19.21 -8.55 5.19
N GLU A 171 -17.89 -8.37 5.17
CA GLU A 171 -17.22 -7.08 5.26
C GLU A 171 -16.50 -6.73 3.96
N TYR A 172 -16.16 -5.45 3.85
CA TYR A 172 -15.33 -4.94 2.76
C TYR A 172 -13.88 -5.17 3.09
N GLY A 173 -13.23 -6.18 2.65
CA GLY A 173 -11.81 -6.45 2.81
C GLY A 173 -11.10 -5.75 3.99
N CYS A 174 -9.83 -5.92 4.15
CA CYS A 174 -9.04 -5.21 5.14
C CYS A 174 -7.72 -4.74 4.52
N LYS A 175 -7.31 -3.51 4.82
CA LYS A 175 -5.98 -3.04 4.41
C LYS A 175 -4.90 -3.93 5.02
N GLY A 176 -4.02 -4.43 4.17
CA GLY A 176 -2.77 -5.09 4.55
C GLY A 176 -1.56 -4.22 4.23
N SER A 177 -0.39 -4.71 4.53
CA SER A 177 0.87 -4.02 4.26
C SER A 177 1.89 -4.98 3.64
N VAL A 178 2.62 -4.51 2.64
CA VAL A 178 3.69 -5.25 1.98
C VAL A 178 5.02 -4.57 2.27
N VAL A 179 6.05 -5.36 2.59
CA VAL A 179 7.43 -4.89 2.61
C VAL A 179 8.36 -5.90 1.99
N LYS A 180 9.39 -5.42 1.30
CA LYS A 180 10.48 -6.26 0.80
C LYS A 180 11.67 -6.21 1.74
N MET A 181 12.17 -7.38 2.10
CA MET A 181 13.40 -7.51 2.87
C MET A 181 14.62 -7.24 1.99
N PRO A 182 15.64 -6.54 2.50
CA PRO A 182 16.90 -6.35 1.78
C PRO A 182 17.62 -7.70 1.59
N ASN A 183 17.48 -8.27 0.41
CA ASN A 183 18.17 -9.50 -0.01
C ASN A 183 18.49 -9.37 -1.50
N LYS A 184 19.72 -9.70 -1.91
CA LYS A 184 20.15 -9.56 -3.32
C LYS A 184 19.82 -10.79 -4.16
N ASP A 185 19.73 -11.96 -3.52
CA ASP A 185 19.60 -13.22 -4.22
C ASP A 185 18.15 -13.66 -4.39
N LYS A 186 17.28 -13.16 -3.51
CA LYS A 186 15.85 -13.53 -3.49
C LYS A 186 14.97 -12.31 -3.25
N ASP A 187 13.82 -12.31 -3.88
CA ASP A 187 12.77 -11.34 -3.62
C ASP A 187 11.91 -11.80 -2.43
N ILE A 188 12.42 -11.52 -1.23
CA ILE A 188 11.74 -11.87 0.02
C ILE A 188 10.73 -10.77 0.35
N ILE A 189 9.44 -11.10 0.30
CA ILE A 189 8.34 -10.19 0.62
C ILE A 189 7.61 -10.69 1.86
N LEU A 190 7.22 -9.77 2.71
CA LEU A 190 6.29 -10.01 3.80
C LEU A 190 4.98 -9.27 3.53
N PHE A 191 3.88 -9.91 3.82
CA PHE A 191 2.55 -9.32 3.80
C PHE A 191 1.89 -9.51 5.17
N SER A 192 1.26 -8.45 5.69
CA SER A 192 0.52 -8.49 6.96
C SER A 192 -0.94 -8.11 6.76
N ALA A 193 -1.83 -8.89 7.37
CA ALA A 193 -3.27 -8.62 7.44
C ALA A 193 -3.91 -9.45 8.57
N PRO A 194 -5.20 -9.19 8.94
CA PRO A 194 -6.00 -10.16 9.70
C PRO A 194 -6.05 -11.50 8.96
N GLY A 195 -5.75 -12.60 9.65
CA GLY A 195 -5.62 -13.92 9.06
C GLY A 195 -6.87 -14.80 9.12
N ARG A 196 -7.90 -14.38 9.85
CA ARG A 196 -9.14 -15.15 9.95
C ARG A 196 -10.12 -14.81 8.83
N ARG A 197 -10.87 -15.84 8.40
CA ARG A 197 -11.87 -15.68 7.32
C ARG A 197 -13.24 -15.21 7.82
N ASP A 198 -13.51 -15.37 9.10
CA ASP A 198 -14.82 -15.06 9.72
C ASP A 198 -14.88 -13.69 10.39
N LYS A 199 -13.74 -13.10 10.70
CA LYS A 199 -13.63 -11.79 11.33
C LYS A 199 -12.24 -11.18 11.17
N ARG A 200 -12.09 -9.88 11.47
CA ARG A 200 -10.79 -9.20 11.44
C ARG A 200 -10.00 -9.49 12.71
N ASP A 201 -9.51 -10.72 12.83
CA ASP A 201 -8.70 -11.19 13.96
C ASP A 201 -7.39 -11.81 13.48
N ASP A 202 -6.49 -12.06 14.42
CA ASP A 202 -5.25 -12.78 14.27
C ASP A 202 -4.34 -12.17 13.20
N ILE A 203 -3.73 -11.02 13.53
CA ILE A 203 -2.77 -10.40 12.61
C ILE A 203 -1.68 -11.41 12.26
N THR A 204 -1.65 -11.78 10.99
CA THR A 204 -0.79 -12.81 10.43
C THR A 204 0.21 -12.20 9.48
N ILE A 205 1.46 -12.65 9.59
CA ILE A 205 2.53 -12.35 8.65
C ILE A 205 2.64 -13.52 7.68
N HIS A 206 2.50 -13.22 6.39
CA HIS A 206 2.76 -14.13 5.30
C HIS A 206 4.14 -13.85 4.72
N LEU A 207 4.86 -14.87 4.30
CA LEU A 207 6.21 -14.80 3.73
C LEU A 207 6.21 -15.42 2.33
N SER A 208 6.65 -14.65 1.37
CA SER A 208 7.04 -15.08 0.02
C SER A 208 8.57 -15.02 -0.13
N MET A 209 9.15 -15.97 -0.85
CA MET A 209 10.58 -16.03 -1.18
C MET A 209 10.83 -15.87 -2.69
N ASP A 210 9.79 -15.62 -3.46
CA ASP A 210 9.73 -15.62 -4.92
C ASP A 210 9.06 -14.37 -5.51
N GLY A 211 9.04 -13.26 -4.75
CA GLY A 211 8.51 -12.00 -5.23
C GLY A 211 6.99 -11.89 -5.20
N GLY A 212 6.31 -12.72 -4.40
CA GLY A 212 4.86 -12.69 -4.23
C GLY A 212 4.10 -13.65 -5.15
N GLU A 213 4.81 -14.59 -5.80
CA GLU A 213 4.16 -15.64 -6.61
C GLU A 213 3.54 -16.74 -5.73
N SER A 214 4.15 -17.02 -4.56
CA SER A 214 3.61 -17.95 -3.55
C SER A 214 3.89 -17.49 -2.12
N TRP A 215 3.08 -17.97 -1.17
CA TRP A 215 3.16 -17.59 0.26
C TRP A 215 3.23 -18.81 1.20
N PRO A 216 4.28 -19.64 1.07
CA PRO A 216 4.36 -20.96 1.72
C PRO A 216 4.49 -20.91 3.25
N LYS A 217 4.79 -19.74 3.81
CA LYS A 217 4.93 -19.58 5.27
C LYS A 217 4.04 -18.48 5.79
N LYS A 218 3.42 -18.75 6.93
CA LYS A 218 2.64 -17.77 7.68
C LYS A 218 2.83 -17.94 9.17
N ARG A 219 2.81 -16.83 9.91
CA ARG A 219 2.89 -16.86 11.37
C ARG A 219 1.97 -15.79 11.97
N ILE A 220 1.18 -16.16 12.96
CA ILE A 220 0.35 -15.21 13.71
C ILE A 220 1.27 -14.37 14.58
N LEU A 221 1.21 -13.06 14.39
CA LEU A 221 1.96 -12.09 15.18
C LEU A 221 1.19 -11.68 16.43
N LYS A 222 -0.13 -11.53 16.32
CA LYS A 222 -1.00 -11.15 17.44
C LYS A 222 -2.34 -11.86 17.32
N VAL A 223 -2.68 -12.64 18.33
CA VAL A 223 -3.96 -13.32 18.47
C VAL A 223 -5.06 -12.32 18.89
N GLY A 224 -6.28 -12.56 18.43
CA GLY A 224 -7.47 -11.77 18.75
C GLY A 224 -7.66 -10.55 17.85
N PRO A 225 -8.46 -9.56 18.27
CA PRO A 225 -8.89 -8.48 17.40
C PRO A 225 -7.77 -7.77 16.68
N GLY A 226 -7.89 -7.68 15.35
CA GLY A 226 -6.95 -7.05 14.45
C GLY A 226 -7.66 -6.10 13.49
N ASN A 227 -6.90 -5.30 12.77
CA ASN A 227 -7.40 -4.39 11.76
C ASN A 227 -6.25 -3.98 10.83
N TYR A 228 -6.25 -2.74 10.34
CA TYR A 228 -5.22 -2.22 9.44
C TYR A 228 -3.81 -2.33 10.03
N THR A 229 -2.88 -2.66 9.18
CA THR A 229 -1.46 -2.77 9.52
C THR A 229 -0.62 -1.97 8.54
N TRP A 230 0.50 -1.45 9.04
CA TRP A 230 1.57 -0.82 8.26
C TRP A 230 2.90 -1.39 8.71
N MET A 231 3.71 -1.82 7.75
CA MET A 231 5.03 -2.35 8.03
C MET A 231 6.13 -1.43 7.49
N ALA A 232 7.28 -1.51 8.13
CA ALA A 232 8.53 -0.93 7.65
C ALA A 232 9.69 -1.86 7.98
N VAL A 233 10.70 -1.87 7.11
CA VAL A 233 11.94 -2.63 7.33
C VAL A 233 13.04 -1.68 7.77
N GLY A 234 13.82 -2.11 8.75
CA GLY A 234 14.97 -1.38 9.25
C GLY A 234 16.03 -1.16 8.17
N ARG A 235 16.53 0.06 8.08
CA ARG A 235 17.48 0.46 7.04
C ARG A 235 18.84 -0.23 7.20
N LYS A 236 19.44 -0.58 6.09
CA LYS A 236 20.81 -1.10 6.03
C LYS A 236 21.79 -0.10 6.65
N GLY A 237 22.75 -0.60 7.44
CA GLY A 237 23.76 0.23 8.10
C GLY A 237 23.26 0.98 9.34
N THR A 238 22.07 0.67 9.86
CA THR A 238 21.54 1.22 11.10
C THR A 238 21.32 0.12 12.16
N PRO A 239 21.18 0.46 13.44
CA PRO A 239 20.86 -0.53 14.49
C PRO A 239 19.53 -1.29 14.26
N SER A 240 18.68 -0.79 13.39
CA SER A 240 17.42 -1.45 13.01
C SER A 240 17.54 -2.41 11.84
N GLN A 241 18.73 -2.57 11.25
CA GLN A 241 18.94 -3.46 10.10
C GLN A 241 18.47 -4.89 10.40
N GLY A 242 17.69 -5.47 9.49
CA GLY A 242 17.13 -6.82 9.63
C GLY A 242 15.87 -6.90 10.49
N MET A 243 15.49 -5.79 11.14
CA MET A 243 14.25 -5.75 11.92
C MET A 243 13.07 -5.30 11.04
N ILE A 244 11.91 -5.80 11.37
CA ILE A 244 10.62 -5.42 10.78
C ILE A 244 9.80 -4.79 11.90
N TYR A 245 9.20 -3.65 11.59
CA TYR A 245 8.31 -2.92 12.48
C TYR A 245 6.92 -2.96 11.88
N LEU A 246 5.93 -3.28 12.70
CA LEU A 246 4.52 -3.26 12.32
C LEU A 246 3.76 -2.37 13.31
N VAL A 247 2.95 -1.48 12.76
CA VAL A 247 2.00 -0.65 13.52
C VAL A 247 0.59 -1.04 13.12
N SER A 248 -0.31 -1.13 14.09
CA SER A 248 -1.73 -1.36 13.86
C SER A 248 -2.54 -0.16 14.36
N ASN A 249 -3.64 0.14 13.68
CA ASN A 249 -4.62 1.13 14.14
C ASN A 249 -5.47 0.65 15.33
N LYS A 250 -5.05 -0.41 16.01
CA LYS A 250 -5.56 -0.89 17.32
C LYS A 250 -4.57 -0.59 18.46
N ASP A 251 -3.79 0.50 18.31
CA ASP A 251 -2.94 1.11 19.34
C ASP A 251 -1.84 0.18 19.88
N TRP A 252 -1.26 -0.65 19.01
CA TRP A 252 -0.11 -1.48 19.32
C TRP A 252 0.90 -1.50 18.17
N MET A 253 2.13 -1.79 18.51
CA MET A 253 3.21 -2.02 17.56
C MET A 253 3.98 -3.29 17.93
N ALA A 254 4.60 -3.89 16.93
CA ALA A 254 5.50 -5.03 17.10
C ALA A 254 6.82 -4.79 16.37
N ARG A 255 7.89 -5.38 16.90
CA ARG A 255 9.20 -5.49 16.28
C ARG A 255 9.62 -6.95 16.25
N PHE A 256 9.97 -7.44 15.09
CA PHE A 256 10.39 -8.83 14.87
C PHE A 256 11.41 -8.90 13.72
N ASN A 257 11.93 -10.06 13.39
CA ASN A 257 12.86 -10.30 12.29
C ASN A 257 12.41 -11.47 11.41
N LEU A 258 13.15 -11.73 10.34
CA LEU A 258 12.83 -12.82 9.42
C LEU A 258 12.96 -14.21 10.10
N ASP A 259 13.93 -14.39 10.98
CA ASP A 259 14.10 -15.66 11.70
C ASP A 259 12.89 -15.99 12.55
N TRP A 260 12.31 -14.99 13.20
CA TRP A 260 11.04 -15.18 13.90
C TRP A 260 9.93 -15.65 12.93
N VAL A 261 9.78 -15.04 11.75
CA VAL A 261 8.76 -15.46 10.75
C VAL A 261 8.99 -16.90 10.31
N LEU A 262 10.25 -17.31 10.15
CA LEU A 262 10.66 -18.65 9.75
C LEU A 262 10.52 -19.71 10.87
N GLY A 263 10.24 -19.28 12.10
CA GLY A 263 10.16 -20.18 13.26
C GLY A 263 11.53 -20.62 13.79
N LYS A 264 12.58 -19.89 13.46
CA LYS A 264 13.91 -20.08 14.06
C LYS A 264 13.96 -19.29 15.37
N ASN A 265 14.37 -19.95 16.44
CA ASN A 265 14.55 -19.33 17.76
C ASN A 265 15.91 -18.65 17.85
#